data_ce7faea7012e06dfe003b09bf6167961
#
_entry.id   ce7faea7012e06dfe003b09bf6167961
#
_cell.length_a   1.000
_cell.length_b   1.000
_cell.length_c   1.000
_cell.angle_alpha   90.00
_cell.angle_beta   90.00
_cell.angle_gamma   90.00
#
_symmetry.space_group_name_H-M   'P 1'
#
loop_
_entity.id
_entity.type
_entity.pdbx_description
1 polymer ?
#
loop_
_entity_poly.entity_id
_entity_poly.type
_entity_poly.pdbx_seq_one_letter_code
_entity_poly.pdbx_strand_id
1 'polypeptide(L)'
;QHRRAMELLPIPALRLEAEIVEGLRKLGFERVEQLLGAPRAPLAKRFGRSLHRRLDQAIGQVAEPIEPIFPEQMPRARRGFMEPIATPEAFAQVIGDLVADIVEQLVRAGRGGRRLDCYFHRVDGHCQVIRIGTATPSRDAGHLAKLLCAKIETVEPGLGIEAMTLLVSLMEAAAPRQGESLEQLGRRGPDLAALVDTLANRFGSRNLHRMAPCPSGMPERSATGAPALGEARGMGWDDDLPRPARMLAKPEPIEVIALLPDDAPRMFIWRGKRYRVTQGDGPERLHGEWWKDGGHEAGTPLSVRDYFQVETERGGRYWLFRLGDGESPATGPMRWFIHGAFA
;
A
#
# COMPACT_ATOMS: atom_id res chain seq x y z
N GLN A 1 -44.15 14.96 -0.04
CA GLN A 1 -43.12 14.33 -0.94
C GLN A 1 -42.49 13.11 -0.30
N HIS A 2 -42.05 13.11 0.96
CA HIS A 2 -41.36 12.01 1.64
C HIS A 2 -42.19 10.72 1.68
N ARG A 3 -43.47 10.80 2.06
CA ARG A 3 -44.35 9.63 2.14
C ARG A 3 -44.50 8.93 0.78
N ARG A 4 -44.71 9.67 -0.31
CA ARG A 4 -44.82 9.11 -1.67
C ARG A 4 -43.56 8.38 -2.12
N ALA A 5 -42.36 8.89 -1.77
CA ALA A 5 -41.11 8.23 -2.08
C ALA A 5 -40.96 6.89 -1.34
N MET A 6 -41.47 6.83 -0.08
CA MET A 6 -41.45 5.61 0.73
C MET A 6 -42.41 4.53 0.21
N GLU A 7 -43.55 4.91 -0.30
CA GLU A 7 -44.63 4.00 -0.77
C GLU A 7 -44.13 3.05 -1.89
N LEU A 8 -43.22 3.53 -2.75
CA LEU A 8 -42.66 2.77 -3.87
C LEU A 8 -41.52 1.81 -3.47
N LEU A 9 -41.01 1.91 -2.27
CA LEU A 9 -39.88 1.10 -1.82
C LEU A 9 -40.29 -0.35 -1.56
N PRO A 10 -39.37 -1.32 -1.81
CA PRO A 10 -39.58 -2.70 -1.44
C PRO A 10 -39.56 -2.88 0.08
N ILE A 11 -40.29 -3.88 0.60
CA ILE A 11 -40.42 -4.15 2.05
C ILE A 11 -39.06 -4.24 2.79
N PRO A 12 -37.98 -4.82 2.25
CA PRO A 12 -36.68 -4.85 2.92
C PRO A 12 -36.10 -3.48 3.26
N ALA A 13 -36.53 -2.41 2.58
CA ALA A 13 -36.11 -1.04 2.88
C ALA A 13 -36.53 -0.57 4.28
N LEU A 14 -37.54 -1.21 4.89
CA LEU A 14 -37.99 -0.95 6.26
C LEU A 14 -37.03 -1.51 7.34
N ARG A 15 -35.94 -2.19 6.96
CA ARG A 15 -34.98 -2.81 7.89
C ARG A 15 -35.66 -3.75 8.90
N LEU A 16 -36.62 -4.54 8.41
CA LEU A 16 -37.27 -5.59 9.18
C LEU A 16 -36.38 -6.84 9.24
N GLU A 17 -36.61 -7.67 10.26
CA GLU A 17 -35.96 -8.99 10.34
C GLU A 17 -36.29 -9.86 9.14
N ALA A 18 -35.34 -10.68 8.68
CA ALA A 18 -35.49 -11.49 7.46
C ALA A 18 -36.73 -12.38 7.49
N GLU A 19 -37.05 -12.96 8.65
CA GLU A 19 -38.25 -13.81 8.85
C GLU A 19 -39.55 -13.05 8.62
N ILE A 20 -39.63 -11.80 9.07
CA ILE A 20 -40.80 -10.94 8.87
C ILE A 20 -40.93 -10.59 7.39
N VAL A 21 -39.82 -10.23 6.72
CA VAL A 21 -39.81 -9.93 5.29
C VAL A 21 -40.29 -11.13 4.47
N GLU A 22 -39.80 -12.32 4.77
CA GLU A 22 -40.18 -13.56 4.09
C GLU A 22 -41.66 -13.91 4.36
N GLY A 23 -42.12 -13.76 5.60
CA GLY A 23 -43.50 -13.96 5.98
C GLY A 23 -44.47 -13.00 5.26
N LEU A 24 -44.06 -11.74 5.08
CA LEU A 24 -44.87 -10.73 4.34
C LEU A 24 -44.90 -11.07 2.84
N ARG A 25 -43.79 -11.51 2.25
CA ARG A 25 -43.74 -11.96 0.84
C ARG A 25 -44.66 -13.15 0.58
N LYS A 26 -44.70 -14.12 1.49
CA LYS A 26 -45.63 -15.26 1.39
C LYS A 26 -47.09 -14.84 1.43
N LEU A 27 -47.42 -13.64 1.96
CA LEU A 27 -48.76 -13.05 1.96
C LEU A 27 -49.00 -12.13 0.77
N GLY A 28 -48.06 -12.02 -0.17
CA GLY A 28 -48.18 -11.22 -1.38
C GLY A 28 -47.83 -9.72 -1.19
N PHE A 29 -47.23 -9.34 -0.06
CA PHE A 29 -46.73 -7.99 0.14
C PHE A 29 -45.32 -7.86 -0.47
N GLU A 30 -45.11 -6.87 -1.35
CA GLU A 30 -43.84 -6.58 -1.99
C GLU A 30 -43.33 -5.18 -1.74
N ARG A 31 -44.29 -4.22 -1.57
CA ARG A 31 -44.02 -2.78 -1.41
C ARG A 31 -44.58 -2.21 -0.13
N VAL A 32 -43.98 -1.11 0.33
CA VAL A 32 -44.38 -0.41 1.55
C VAL A 32 -45.79 0.13 1.46
N GLU A 33 -46.25 0.61 0.31
CA GLU A 33 -47.62 1.11 0.09
C GLU A 33 -48.69 0.08 0.47
N GLN A 34 -48.46 -1.20 0.16
CA GLN A 34 -49.37 -2.29 0.46
C GLN A 34 -49.53 -2.50 1.97
N LEU A 35 -48.42 -2.36 2.71
CA LEU A 35 -48.44 -2.44 4.18
C LEU A 35 -49.13 -1.21 4.82
N LEU A 36 -48.97 -0.02 4.24
CA LEU A 36 -49.65 1.20 4.71
C LEU A 36 -51.13 1.14 4.49
N GLY A 37 -51.60 0.45 3.45
CA GLY A 37 -53.04 0.26 3.15
C GLY A 37 -53.67 -0.92 3.90
N ALA A 38 -52.90 -1.80 4.50
CA ALA A 38 -53.40 -3.02 5.15
C ALA A 38 -53.88 -2.77 6.60
N PRO A 39 -54.87 -3.53 7.07
CA PRO A 39 -55.33 -3.45 8.46
C PRO A 39 -54.20 -3.76 9.45
N ARG A 40 -53.96 -2.88 10.40
CA ARG A 40 -52.83 -2.99 11.36
C ARG A 40 -52.99 -4.17 12.33
N ALA A 41 -54.19 -4.43 12.83
CA ALA A 41 -54.41 -5.44 13.87
C ALA A 41 -54.05 -6.87 13.46
N PRO A 42 -54.44 -7.37 12.27
CA PRO A 42 -54.00 -8.70 11.80
C PRO A 42 -52.48 -8.83 11.61
N LEU A 43 -51.84 -7.78 11.06
CA LEU A 43 -50.40 -7.76 10.85
C LEU A 43 -49.64 -7.72 12.20
N ALA A 44 -50.13 -6.93 13.19
CA ALA A 44 -49.53 -6.87 14.51
C ALA A 44 -49.63 -8.22 15.25
N LYS A 45 -50.78 -8.91 15.09
CA LYS A 45 -50.98 -10.25 15.69
C LYS A 45 -50.01 -11.30 15.12
N ARG A 46 -49.68 -11.20 13.83
CA ARG A 46 -48.85 -12.19 13.14
C ARG A 46 -47.36 -11.88 13.18
N PHE A 47 -46.95 -10.63 13.02
CA PHE A 47 -45.57 -10.18 12.89
C PHE A 47 -45.06 -9.37 14.07
N GLY A 48 -45.89 -9.15 15.08
CA GLY A 48 -45.52 -8.38 16.25
C GLY A 48 -45.62 -6.86 16.05
N ARG A 49 -45.30 -6.13 17.12
CA ARG A 49 -45.35 -4.66 17.13
C ARG A 49 -44.18 -4.00 16.39
N SER A 50 -43.10 -4.75 16.14
CA SER A 50 -41.89 -4.26 15.46
C SER A 50 -42.18 -3.76 14.04
N LEU A 51 -43.02 -4.49 13.28
CA LEU A 51 -43.45 -4.10 11.94
C LEU A 51 -44.09 -2.71 11.92
N HIS A 52 -45.04 -2.46 12.80
CA HIS A 52 -45.73 -1.15 12.84
C HIS A 52 -44.82 -0.04 13.35
N ARG A 53 -43.97 -0.32 14.33
CA ARG A 53 -42.98 0.65 14.79
C ARG A 53 -42.05 1.07 13.67
N ARG A 54 -41.58 0.14 12.86
CA ARG A 54 -40.70 0.43 11.70
C ARG A 54 -41.46 1.23 10.61
N LEU A 55 -42.71 0.90 10.34
CA LEU A 55 -43.55 1.67 9.44
C LEU A 55 -43.75 3.12 9.94
N ASP A 56 -44.09 3.29 11.21
CA ASP A 56 -44.33 4.59 11.81
C ASP A 56 -43.03 5.43 11.89
N GLN A 57 -41.88 4.80 12.12
CA GLN A 57 -40.57 5.45 12.02
C GLN A 57 -40.29 5.90 10.60
N ALA A 58 -40.49 5.02 9.61
CA ALA A 58 -40.24 5.33 8.21
C ALA A 58 -41.05 6.51 7.68
N ILE A 59 -42.34 6.66 8.13
CA ILE A 59 -43.19 7.80 7.76
C ILE A 59 -43.07 9.01 8.71
N GLY A 60 -42.18 8.93 9.70
CA GLY A 60 -41.89 10.04 10.63
C GLY A 60 -42.93 10.25 11.74
N GLN A 61 -43.80 9.26 11.99
CA GLN A 61 -44.79 9.33 13.12
C GLN A 61 -44.16 8.95 14.44
N VAL A 62 -43.09 8.15 14.43
CA VAL A 62 -42.32 7.79 15.61
C VAL A 62 -40.87 8.17 15.38
N ALA A 63 -40.23 8.81 16.35
CA ALA A 63 -38.84 9.17 16.28
C ALA A 63 -37.95 7.90 16.22
N GLU A 64 -37.02 7.87 15.28
CA GLU A 64 -35.96 6.87 15.23
C GLU A 64 -34.67 7.55 15.71
N PRO A 65 -34.16 7.24 16.91
CA PRO A 65 -32.89 7.77 17.35
C PRO A 65 -31.79 7.21 16.44
N ILE A 66 -31.06 8.09 15.79
CA ILE A 66 -29.90 7.77 14.99
C ILE A 66 -28.68 7.92 15.91
N GLU A 67 -27.91 6.86 16.08
CA GLU A 67 -26.57 6.98 16.66
C GLU A 67 -25.64 7.54 15.58
N PRO A 68 -25.25 8.83 15.67
CA PRO A 68 -24.35 9.39 14.69
C PRO A 68 -22.98 8.75 14.84
N ILE A 69 -22.40 8.33 13.72
CA ILE A 69 -20.98 7.98 13.66
C ILE A 69 -20.20 9.30 13.71
N PHE A 70 -19.65 9.62 14.88
CA PHE A 70 -18.71 10.72 15.00
C PHE A 70 -17.39 10.28 14.38
N PRO A 71 -16.88 10.98 13.35
CA PRO A 71 -15.52 10.72 12.88
C PRO A 71 -14.55 10.95 14.03
N GLU A 72 -13.57 10.07 14.16
CA GLU A 72 -12.49 10.21 15.15
C GLU A 72 -11.88 11.61 14.98
N GLN A 73 -11.92 12.44 16.03
CA GLN A 73 -11.37 13.79 15.94
C GLN A 73 -9.86 13.70 15.74
N MET A 74 -9.41 14.21 14.61
CA MET A 74 -7.98 14.25 14.32
C MET A 74 -7.30 15.23 15.28
N PRO A 75 -6.21 14.82 15.98
CA PRO A 75 -5.44 15.72 16.82
C PRO A 75 -5.03 16.96 16.03
N ARG A 76 -5.34 18.12 16.59
CA ARG A 76 -5.14 19.42 15.95
C ARG A 76 -4.69 20.46 16.97
N ALA A 77 -3.70 21.25 16.60
CA ALA A 77 -3.27 22.41 17.34
C ALA A 77 -3.17 23.63 16.40
N ARG A 78 -3.52 24.82 16.90
CA ARG A 78 -3.46 26.07 16.13
C ARG A 78 -2.88 27.20 16.98
N ARG A 79 -2.06 28.06 16.35
CA ARG A 79 -1.60 29.33 16.88
C ARG A 79 -1.92 30.43 15.89
N GLY A 80 -2.59 31.49 16.34
CA GLY A 80 -2.77 32.74 15.60
C GLY A 80 -1.85 33.81 16.18
N PHE A 81 -1.43 34.75 15.35
CA PHE A 81 -0.49 35.79 15.71
C PHE A 81 -1.15 37.15 15.57
N MET A 82 -0.91 38.06 16.54
CA MET A 82 -1.39 39.45 16.44
C MET A 82 -0.60 40.21 15.36
N GLU A 83 0.68 39.92 15.24
CA GLU A 83 1.58 40.42 14.20
C GLU A 83 2.02 39.23 13.35
N PRO A 84 1.88 39.29 12.02
CA PRO A 84 2.30 38.20 11.14
C PRO A 84 3.81 37.92 11.25
N ILE A 85 4.16 36.64 11.35
CA ILE A 85 5.56 36.20 11.43
C ILE A 85 6.06 35.77 10.03
N ALA A 86 7.36 35.96 9.76
CA ALA A 86 7.95 35.67 8.45
C ALA A 86 9.33 35.00 8.52
N THR A 87 9.88 34.77 9.71
CA THR A 87 11.25 34.24 9.85
C THR A 87 11.25 32.74 10.11
N PRO A 88 12.23 32.00 9.60
CA PRO A 88 12.36 30.55 9.85
C PRO A 88 12.48 30.22 11.34
N GLU A 89 13.12 31.06 12.12
CA GLU A 89 13.32 30.89 13.57
C GLU A 89 11.98 30.98 14.32
N ALA A 90 11.13 31.95 13.93
CA ALA A 90 9.80 32.10 14.52
C ALA A 90 8.92 30.87 14.13
N PHE A 91 8.99 30.40 12.89
CA PHE A 91 8.29 29.18 12.47
C PHE A 91 8.74 27.95 13.26
N ALA A 92 10.05 27.78 13.47
CA ALA A 92 10.60 26.66 14.22
C ALA A 92 10.13 26.66 15.69
N GLN A 93 10.06 27.83 16.32
CA GLN A 93 9.54 27.96 17.68
C GLN A 93 8.07 27.54 17.75
N VAL A 94 7.24 28.09 16.86
CA VAL A 94 5.80 27.77 16.81
C VAL A 94 5.57 26.29 16.49
N ILE A 95 6.36 25.69 15.60
CA ILE A 95 6.30 24.25 15.30
C ILE A 95 6.58 23.45 16.58
N GLY A 96 7.57 23.84 17.38
CA GLY A 96 7.87 23.19 18.66
C GLY A 96 6.65 23.17 19.59
N ASP A 97 5.99 24.31 19.76
CA ASP A 97 4.80 24.44 20.61
C ASP A 97 3.61 23.62 20.08
N LEU A 98 3.35 23.69 18.76
CA LEU A 98 2.29 22.93 18.13
C LEU A 98 2.50 21.42 18.23
N VAL A 99 3.75 20.97 18.08
CA VAL A 99 4.11 19.55 18.22
C VAL A 99 3.93 19.09 19.66
N ALA A 100 4.29 19.90 20.65
CA ALA A 100 4.06 19.57 22.06
C ALA A 100 2.55 19.34 22.34
N ASP A 101 1.69 20.25 21.90
CA ASP A 101 0.24 20.13 22.06
C ASP A 101 -0.31 18.87 21.35
N ILE A 102 0.19 18.55 20.16
CA ILE A 102 -0.22 17.36 19.39
C ILE A 102 0.23 16.08 20.09
N VAL A 103 1.46 16.02 20.59
CA VAL A 103 1.98 14.85 21.30
C VAL A 103 1.15 14.55 22.55
N GLU A 104 0.75 15.59 23.29
CA GLU A 104 -0.14 15.42 24.45
C GLU A 104 -1.49 14.79 24.05
N GLN A 105 -2.10 15.26 22.96
CA GLN A 105 -3.34 14.69 22.43
C GLN A 105 -3.15 13.23 21.99
N LEU A 106 -2.04 12.91 21.30
CA LEU A 106 -1.70 11.54 20.88
C LEU A 106 -1.47 10.60 22.06
N VAL A 107 -0.84 11.09 23.13
CA VAL A 107 -0.63 10.32 24.38
C VAL A 107 -1.97 9.99 25.01
N ARG A 108 -2.87 10.98 25.17
CA ARG A 108 -4.23 10.77 25.74
C ARG A 108 -5.03 9.76 24.90
N ALA A 109 -4.90 9.81 23.57
CA ALA A 109 -5.59 8.88 22.67
C ALA A 109 -4.97 7.48 22.58
N GLY A 110 -3.81 7.24 23.20
CA GLY A 110 -3.10 5.97 23.06
C GLY A 110 -2.51 5.75 21.65
N ARG A 111 -2.40 6.81 20.83
CA ARG A 111 -2.01 6.76 19.41
C ARG A 111 -0.63 7.39 19.19
N GLY A 112 -0.02 7.11 18.04
CA GLY A 112 1.17 7.79 17.54
C GLY A 112 0.92 8.37 16.15
N GLY A 113 1.57 9.49 15.84
CA GLY A 113 1.46 10.15 14.54
C GLY A 113 2.22 9.40 13.47
N ARG A 114 1.58 9.19 12.31
CA ARG A 114 2.16 8.60 11.09
C ARG A 114 2.26 9.60 9.96
N ARG A 115 1.37 10.59 9.93
CA ARG A 115 1.40 11.69 8.97
C ARG A 115 0.92 12.96 9.65
N LEU A 116 1.74 13.99 9.55
CA LEU A 116 1.45 15.31 10.10
C LEU A 116 1.49 16.33 8.96
N ASP A 117 0.50 17.22 8.95
CA ASP A 117 0.36 18.33 8.01
C ASP A 117 0.41 19.65 8.79
N CYS A 118 1.40 20.50 8.51
CA CYS A 118 1.49 21.84 9.08
C CYS A 118 1.08 22.87 8.04
N TYR A 119 0.02 23.57 8.32
CA TYR A 119 -0.56 24.61 7.48
C TYR A 119 -0.05 25.98 7.91
N PHE A 120 0.39 26.79 6.96
CA PHE A 120 0.83 28.15 7.13
C PHE A 120 -0.20 29.05 6.44
N HIS A 121 -1.00 29.78 7.24
CA HIS A 121 -2.03 30.70 6.76
C HIS A 121 -1.40 32.07 6.56
N ARG A 122 -1.35 32.55 5.33
CA ARG A 122 -0.77 33.85 4.98
C ARG A 122 -1.84 34.93 5.09
N VAL A 123 -1.37 36.15 5.33
CA VAL A 123 -2.23 37.37 5.39
C VAL A 123 -3.00 37.62 4.09
N ASP A 124 -2.44 37.24 2.93
CA ASP A 124 -3.07 37.37 1.61
C ASP A 124 -4.11 36.28 1.31
N GLY A 125 -4.45 35.45 2.28
CA GLY A 125 -5.44 34.36 2.15
C GLY A 125 -4.90 33.07 1.53
N HIS A 126 -3.63 33.04 1.08
CA HIS A 126 -3.01 31.80 0.63
C HIS A 126 -2.67 30.90 1.81
N CYS A 127 -2.81 29.59 1.60
CA CYS A 127 -2.44 28.58 2.59
C CYS A 127 -1.41 27.61 2.00
N GLN A 128 -0.24 27.53 2.63
CA GLN A 128 0.79 26.57 2.27
C GLN A 128 0.81 25.44 3.28
N VAL A 129 1.25 24.26 2.86
CA VAL A 129 1.32 23.07 3.71
C VAL A 129 2.65 22.36 3.57
N ILE A 130 3.27 22.06 4.67
CA ILE A 130 4.37 21.09 4.73
C ILE A 130 3.84 19.79 5.35
N ARG A 131 4.28 18.68 4.79
CA ARG A 131 3.85 17.36 5.23
C ARG A 131 5.05 16.51 5.59
N ILE A 132 4.96 15.82 6.73
CA ILE A 132 5.90 14.79 7.13
C ILE A 132 5.21 13.45 7.34
N GLY A 133 5.99 12.38 7.16
CA GLY A 133 5.58 11.02 7.48
C GLY A 133 6.61 10.33 8.35
N THR A 134 6.17 9.40 9.19
CA THR A 134 7.02 8.55 9.99
C THR A 134 6.85 7.08 9.61
N ALA A 135 7.90 6.30 9.64
CA ALA A 135 7.88 4.88 9.30
C ALA A 135 7.18 4.03 10.38
N THR A 136 7.16 4.53 11.62
CA THR A 136 6.45 3.93 12.76
C THR A 136 5.63 5.00 13.49
N PRO A 137 4.54 4.63 14.21
CA PRO A 137 3.77 5.60 14.99
C PRO A 137 4.64 6.31 16.03
N SER A 138 4.81 7.63 15.92
CA SER A 138 5.71 8.40 16.77
C SER A 138 4.97 9.36 17.70
N ARG A 139 5.52 9.54 18.90
CA ARG A 139 5.18 10.56 19.91
C ARG A 139 6.40 11.35 20.33
N ASP A 140 7.52 11.20 19.64
CA ASP A 140 8.74 11.92 19.95
C ASP A 140 8.64 13.34 19.42
N ALA A 141 8.42 14.30 20.34
CA ALA A 141 8.25 15.70 20.00
C ALA A 141 9.50 16.28 19.32
N GLY A 142 10.70 15.94 19.79
CA GLY A 142 11.95 16.43 19.22
C GLY A 142 12.16 15.93 17.79
N HIS A 143 11.89 14.65 17.55
CA HIS A 143 11.98 14.05 16.21
C HIS A 143 10.96 14.66 15.24
N LEU A 144 9.68 14.76 15.63
CA LEU A 144 8.61 15.32 14.80
C LEU A 144 8.88 16.80 14.46
N ALA A 145 9.31 17.60 15.45
CA ALA A 145 9.68 18.99 15.22
C ALA A 145 10.86 19.11 14.25
N LYS A 146 11.91 18.29 14.43
CA LYS A 146 13.07 18.27 13.53
C LYS A 146 12.68 17.96 12.08
N LEU A 147 11.79 16.99 11.85
CA LEU A 147 11.30 16.64 10.50
C LEU A 147 10.51 17.79 9.87
N LEU A 148 9.66 18.49 10.63
CA LEU A 148 8.90 19.65 10.15
C LEU A 148 9.84 20.82 9.85
N CYS A 149 10.76 21.14 10.78
CA CYS A 149 11.72 22.23 10.62
C CYS A 149 12.62 22.05 9.40
N ALA A 150 12.98 20.81 9.05
CA ALA A 150 13.75 20.52 7.82
C ALA A 150 13.05 20.93 6.51
N LYS A 151 11.76 21.25 6.57
CA LYS A 151 10.97 21.70 5.40
C LYS A 151 10.58 23.18 5.44
N ILE A 152 10.96 23.92 6.48
CA ILE A 152 10.63 25.36 6.61
C ILE A 152 11.15 26.16 5.41
N GLU A 153 12.32 25.82 4.86
CA GLU A 153 12.91 26.51 3.72
C GLU A 153 12.02 26.47 2.45
N THR A 154 11.05 25.55 2.40
CA THR A 154 10.10 25.49 1.28
C THR A 154 8.88 26.39 1.47
N VAL A 155 8.77 27.07 2.62
CA VAL A 155 7.65 27.98 2.92
C VAL A 155 7.97 29.38 2.47
N GLU A 156 7.11 29.94 1.65
CA GLU A 156 7.19 31.34 1.19
C GLU A 156 6.23 32.21 2.01
N PRO A 157 6.72 32.98 3.00
CA PRO A 157 5.84 33.71 3.91
C PRO A 157 5.08 34.88 3.23
N GLY A 158 5.55 35.40 2.11
CA GLY A 158 4.97 36.56 1.46
C GLY A 158 4.89 37.78 2.38
N LEU A 159 3.69 38.31 2.63
CA LEU A 159 3.43 39.42 3.56
C LEU A 159 3.43 38.99 5.05
N GLY A 160 3.67 37.72 5.31
CA GLY A 160 3.71 37.14 6.65
C GLY A 160 2.63 36.07 6.86
N ILE A 161 2.87 35.25 7.87
CA ILE A 161 1.98 34.16 8.31
C ILE A 161 1.18 34.67 9.51
N GLU A 162 -0.15 34.68 9.41
CA GLU A 162 -1.07 35.13 10.47
C GLU A 162 -1.47 33.98 11.42
N ALA A 163 -1.39 32.75 10.97
CA ALA A 163 -1.67 31.57 11.82
C ALA A 163 -0.97 30.33 11.28
N MET A 164 -0.65 29.41 12.19
CA MET A 164 -0.16 28.08 11.88
C MET A 164 -1.07 27.02 12.50
N THR A 165 -1.33 25.94 11.76
CA THR A 165 -2.16 24.81 12.22
C THR A 165 -1.43 23.52 11.97
N LEU A 166 -1.23 22.71 13.00
CA LEU A 166 -0.70 21.35 12.87
C LEU A 166 -1.83 20.33 13.04
N LEU A 167 -1.92 19.41 12.10
CA LEU A 167 -2.93 18.35 12.05
C LEU A 167 -2.25 16.99 11.92
N VAL A 168 -2.71 15.99 12.65
CA VAL A 168 -2.34 14.59 12.44
C VAL A 168 -3.34 13.96 11.50
N SER A 169 -2.97 13.83 10.22
CA SER A 169 -3.86 13.27 9.17
C SER A 169 -3.86 11.74 9.11
N LEU A 170 -2.89 11.09 9.76
CA LEU A 170 -2.85 9.64 9.93
C LEU A 170 -2.23 9.32 11.29
N MET A 171 -2.92 8.51 12.08
CA MET A 171 -2.44 8.00 13.36
C MET A 171 -2.71 6.50 13.48
N GLU A 172 -1.85 5.81 14.19
CA GLU A 172 -1.96 4.38 14.46
C GLU A 172 -1.82 4.10 15.95
N ALA A 173 -2.26 2.93 16.40
CA ALA A 173 -2.00 2.50 17.77
C ALA A 173 -0.48 2.49 18.01
N ALA A 174 -0.03 3.22 19.01
CA ALA A 174 1.36 3.14 19.43
C ALA A 174 1.46 2.08 20.53
N ALA A 175 2.25 1.04 20.28
CA ALA A 175 2.56 0.07 21.33
C ALA A 175 3.08 0.83 22.57
N PRO A 176 2.62 0.49 23.80
CA PRO A 176 3.22 1.04 24.99
C PRO A 176 4.70 0.71 24.94
N ARG A 177 5.57 1.73 24.99
CA ARG A 177 6.99 1.47 25.27
C ARG A 177 7.03 0.89 26.68
N GLN A 178 7.10 -0.42 26.79
CA GLN A 178 7.54 -1.04 28.05
C GLN A 178 8.90 -0.45 28.35
N GLY A 179 9.05 0.09 29.58
CA GLY A 179 10.28 0.76 30.00
C GLY A 179 11.49 -0.07 29.59
N GLU A 180 12.35 0.52 28.79
CA GLU A 180 13.59 -0.12 28.34
C GLU A 180 14.34 -0.57 29.58
N SER A 181 14.60 -1.88 29.72
CA SER A 181 15.42 -2.38 30.80
C SER A 181 16.79 -1.68 30.73
N LEU A 182 17.37 -1.39 31.88
CA LEU A 182 18.69 -0.75 31.99
C LEU A 182 19.78 -1.41 31.14
N GLU A 183 19.62 -2.70 30.78
CA GLU A 183 20.51 -3.44 29.90
C GLU A 183 20.41 -3.03 28.41
N GLN A 184 19.28 -2.47 27.97
CA GLN A 184 19.09 -2.01 26.58
C GLN A 184 19.63 -0.58 26.37
N LEU A 185 19.79 0.21 27.41
CA LEU A 185 20.39 1.57 27.34
C LEU A 185 21.85 1.55 26.89
N GLY A 186 22.59 0.46 27.11
CA GLY A 186 24.00 0.31 26.68
C GLY A 186 24.18 -0.15 25.22
N ARG A 187 23.12 -0.54 24.52
CA ARG A 187 23.15 -1.07 23.13
C ARG A 187 22.38 -0.20 22.13
N ARG A 188 22.24 1.09 22.37
CA ARG A 188 21.66 2.00 21.37
C ARG A 188 22.60 2.09 20.15
N GLY A 189 22.38 1.21 19.19
CA GLY A 189 22.71 1.50 17.81
C GLY A 189 21.91 2.73 17.31
N PRO A 190 22.35 3.38 16.24
CA PRO A 190 21.64 4.54 15.69
C PRO A 190 20.16 4.16 15.47
N ASP A 191 19.23 5.06 15.88
CA ASP A 191 17.79 4.82 15.69
C ASP A 191 17.48 4.77 14.19
N LEU A 192 17.39 3.55 13.68
CA LEU A 192 17.15 3.30 12.26
C LEU A 192 15.82 3.90 11.81
N ALA A 193 14.80 3.96 12.69
CA ALA A 193 13.51 4.55 12.37
C ALA A 193 13.63 6.04 12.10
N ALA A 194 14.37 6.77 12.94
CA ALA A 194 14.61 8.19 12.75
C ALA A 194 15.42 8.50 11.49
N LEU A 195 16.38 7.64 11.13
CA LEU A 195 17.11 7.76 9.88
C LEU A 195 16.22 7.52 8.68
N VAL A 196 15.41 6.45 8.70
CA VAL A 196 14.45 6.12 7.64
C VAL A 196 13.45 7.26 7.44
N ASP A 197 12.91 7.83 8.53
CA ASP A 197 12.02 8.99 8.48
C ASP A 197 12.68 10.20 7.81
N THR A 198 13.91 10.50 8.19
CA THR A 198 14.67 11.63 7.63
C THR A 198 14.88 11.44 6.13
N LEU A 199 15.32 10.26 5.70
CA LEU A 199 15.55 9.94 4.28
C LEU A 199 14.24 9.91 3.49
N ALA A 200 13.18 9.30 4.04
CA ALA A 200 11.87 9.21 3.39
C ALA A 200 11.23 10.60 3.19
N ASN A 201 11.37 11.50 4.17
CA ASN A 201 10.86 12.86 4.06
C ASN A 201 11.66 13.73 3.07
N ARG A 202 12.96 13.43 2.88
CA ARG A 202 13.84 14.17 1.95
C ARG A 202 13.74 13.66 0.52
N PHE A 203 13.76 12.34 0.32
CA PHE A 203 13.84 11.72 -1.00
C PHE A 203 12.51 11.12 -1.49
N GLY A 204 11.50 11.08 -0.63
CA GLY A 204 10.22 10.43 -0.88
C GLY A 204 10.20 8.97 -0.43
N SER A 205 9.13 8.56 0.24
CA SER A 205 8.98 7.21 0.80
C SER A 205 8.96 6.10 -0.25
N ARG A 206 8.57 6.42 -1.50
CA ARG A 206 8.57 5.45 -2.62
C ARG A 206 9.96 5.06 -3.07
N ASN A 207 10.95 5.93 -2.84
CA ASN A 207 12.34 5.71 -3.24
C ASN A 207 13.17 5.01 -2.15
N LEU A 208 12.58 4.82 -0.96
CA LEU A 208 13.23 4.17 0.17
C LEU A 208 12.55 2.84 0.48
N HIS A 209 13.15 1.76 0.00
CA HIS A 209 12.66 0.41 0.18
C HIS A 209 13.84 -0.56 0.35
N ARG A 210 13.55 -1.69 0.92
CA ARG A 210 14.47 -2.84 0.89
C ARG A 210 13.95 -3.88 -0.09
N MET A 211 14.85 -4.65 -0.65
CA MET A 211 14.45 -5.81 -1.45
C MET A 211 14.00 -6.94 -0.53
N ALA A 212 12.88 -7.54 -0.89
CA ALA A 212 12.34 -8.71 -0.21
C ALA A 212 12.05 -9.80 -1.24
N PRO A 213 12.24 -11.09 -0.91
CA PRO A 213 11.87 -12.19 -1.78
C PRO A 213 10.37 -12.18 -2.04
N CYS A 214 10.00 -12.53 -3.26
CA CYS A 214 8.62 -12.68 -3.70
C CYS A 214 8.42 -14.12 -4.19
N PRO A 215 7.33 -14.80 -3.82
CA PRO A 215 7.06 -16.17 -4.29
C PRO A 215 6.70 -16.15 -5.78
N SER A 216 7.73 -16.15 -6.62
CA SER A 216 7.61 -16.17 -8.07
C SER A 216 8.70 -17.06 -8.64
N GLY A 217 8.33 -17.99 -9.54
CA GLY A 217 9.28 -18.77 -10.31
C GLY A 217 10.00 -17.95 -11.37
N MET A 218 9.46 -16.76 -11.72
CA MET A 218 10.05 -15.88 -12.74
C MET A 218 11.17 -15.03 -12.13
N PRO A 219 12.41 -15.10 -12.64
CA PRO A 219 13.56 -14.40 -12.04
C PRO A 219 13.36 -12.89 -11.87
N GLU A 220 12.77 -12.22 -12.85
CA GLU A 220 12.51 -10.79 -12.81
C GLU A 220 11.41 -10.39 -11.81
N ARG A 221 10.67 -11.35 -11.27
CA ARG A 221 9.60 -11.16 -10.27
C ARG A 221 9.91 -11.76 -8.92
N SER A 222 11.10 -12.36 -8.76
CA SER A 222 11.50 -13.03 -7.52
C SER A 222 11.81 -12.09 -6.37
N ALA A 223 11.89 -10.78 -6.66
CA ALA A 223 12.15 -9.75 -5.67
C ALA A 223 11.18 -8.58 -5.82
N THR A 224 10.78 -8.00 -4.70
CA THR A 224 9.91 -6.82 -4.64
C THR A 224 10.42 -5.80 -3.64
N GLY A 225 10.03 -4.54 -3.81
CA GLY A 225 10.30 -3.49 -2.82
C GLY A 225 9.39 -3.66 -1.60
N ALA A 226 9.98 -3.83 -0.43
CA ALA A 226 9.28 -3.84 0.85
C ALA A 226 9.58 -2.56 1.64
N PRO A 227 8.68 -2.13 2.55
CA PRO A 227 8.96 -0.98 3.41
C PRO A 227 10.29 -1.14 4.15
N ALA A 228 11.04 -0.04 4.29
CA ALA A 228 12.39 -0.08 4.85
C ALA A 228 12.46 -0.71 6.26
N LEU A 229 11.43 -0.51 7.10
CA LEU A 229 11.32 -1.06 8.46
C LEU A 229 10.28 -2.18 8.60
N GLY A 230 9.58 -2.55 7.51
CA GLY A 230 8.58 -3.63 7.56
C GLY A 230 9.24 -4.99 7.74
N GLU A 231 8.53 -5.96 8.29
CA GLU A 231 8.97 -7.35 8.26
C GLU A 231 9.05 -7.83 6.80
N ALA A 232 10.08 -8.61 6.47
CA ALA A 232 10.15 -9.30 5.19
C ALA A 232 9.11 -10.43 5.22
N ARG A 233 7.94 -10.15 4.66
CA ARG A 233 6.95 -11.21 4.43
C ARG A 233 7.33 -11.89 3.12
N GLY A 234 7.76 -13.13 3.21
CA GLY A 234 8.08 -13.93 2.04
C GLY A 234 8.83 -15.20 2.43
N MET A 235 8.80 -16.18 1.55
CA MET A 235 9.71 -17.32 1.61
C MET A 235 11.12 -16.81 1.36
N GLY A 236 12.11 -17.40 2.03
CA GLY A 236 13.52 -17.13 1.74
C GLY A 236 13.83 -17.39 0.27
N TRP A 237 14.97 -16.88 -0.18
CA TRP A 237 15.51 -17.26 -1.50
C TRP A 237 15.97 -18.70 -1.38
N ASP A 238 15.75 -19.46 -2.46
CA ASP A 238 16.27 -20.82 -2.54
C ASP A 238 17.77 -20.72 -2.83
N ASP A 239 18.57 -21.09 -1.82
CA ASP A 239 20.03 -21.03 -1.91
C ASP A 239 20.60 -22.09 -2.87
N ASP A 240 19.84 -23.15 -3.16
CA ASP A 240 20.23 -24.23 -4.05
C ASP A 240 20.07 -23.87 -5.54
N LEU A 241 19.36 -22.78 -5.85
CA LEU A 241 19.17 -22.29 -7.21
C LEU A 241 20.15 -21.14 -7.52
N PRO A 242 21.29 -21.41 -8.18
CA PRO A 242 22.25 -20.37 -8.51
C PRO A 242 21.61 -19.33 -9.45
N ARG A 243 21.63 -18.08 -9.04
CA ARG A 243 21.16 -16.94 -9.85
C ARG A 243 22.34 -16.03 -10.19
N PRO A 244 22.32 -15.39 -11.38
CA PRO A 244 23.41 -14.50 -11.78
C PRO A 244 23.48 -13.27 -10.86
N ALA A 245 24.68 -12.85 -10.50
CA ALA A 245 24.91 -11.65 -9.70
C ALA A 245 24.42 -10.38 -10.42
N ARG A 246 24.36 -10.42 -11.75
CA ARG A 246 23.86 -9.32 -12.58
C ARG A 246 22.81 -9.84 -13.56
N MET A 247 21.56 -9.45 -13.33
CA MET A 247 20.48 -9.67 -14.29
C MET A 247 20.30 -8.47 -15.21
N LEU A 248 19.95 -8.73 -16.46
CA LEU A 248 19.49 -7.69 -17.38
C LEU A 248 18.03 -7.33 -17.05
N ALA A 249 17.71 -6.04 -17.04
CA ALA A 249 16.36 -5.56 -16.78
C ALA A 249 15.32 -6.10 -17.78
N LYS A 250 15.78 -6.36 -19.02
CA LYS A 250 15.05 -7.09 -20.05
C LYS A 250 16.01 -8.08 -20.68
N PRO A 251 15.61 -9.35 -20.89
CA PRO A 251 16.42 -10.31 -21.64
C PRO A 251 16.70 -9.80 -23.06
N GLU A 252 17.94 -9.94 -23.50
CA GLU A 252 18.35 -9.55 -24.86
C GLU A 252 18.36 -10.76 -25.79
N PRO A 253 17.83 -10.65 -27.01
CA PRO A 253 17.88 -11.75 -27.98
C PRO A 253 19.31 -12.03 -28.41
N ILE A 254 19.62 -13.32 -28.61
CA ILE A 254 20.91 -13.81 -29.06
C ILE A 254 20.76 -14.84 -30.17
N GLU A 255 21.79 -14.97 -31.01
CA GLU A 255 21.90 -16.06 -31.95
C GLU A 255 22.70 -17.18 -31.33
N VAL A 256 22.25 -18.42 -31.46
CA VAL A 256 22.82 -19.59 -30.78
C VAL A 256 23.05 -20.71 -31.76
N ILE A 257 24.13 -21.44 -31.57
CA ILE A 257 24.38 -22.77 -32.18
C ILE A 257 24.33 -23.80 -31.05
N ALA A 258 23.30 -24.64 -31.05
CA ALA A 258 23.14 -25.81 -30.19
C ALA A 258 23.11 -27.06 -31.07
N LEU A 259 23.67 -28.18 -30.58
CA LEU A 259 23.72 -29.43 -31.35
C LEU A 259 22.37 -30.17 -31.31
N LEU A 260 21.74 -30.18 -30.14
CA LEU A 260 20.43 -30.77 -29.92
C LEU A 260 19.51 -29.73 -29.22
N PRO A 261 18.21 -29.88 -29.33
CA PRO A 261 17.24 -28.91 -28.73
C PRO A 261 17.47 -28.71 -27.24
N ASP A 262 17.79 -29.76 -26.49
CA ASP A 262 17.90 -29.73 -25.02
C ASP A 262 19.34 -29.65 -24.51
N ASP A 263 20.31 -29.53 -25.44
CA ASP A 263 21.69 -29.32 -25.07
C ASP A 263 22.03 -27.86 -24.85
N ALA A 264 22.98 -27.62 -23.95
CA ALA A 264 23.57 -26.30 -23.78
C ALA A 264 24.17 -25.77 -25.07
N PRO A 265 24.08 -24.48 -25.39
CA PRO A 265 24.68 -23.88 -26.55
C PRO A 265 26.20 -24.14 -26.65
N ARG A 266 26.71 -24.41 -27.85
CA ARG A 266 28.15 -24.47 -28.12
C ARG A 266 28.74 -23.12 -28.45
N MET A 267 27.95 -22.22 -28.96
CA MET A 267 28.35 -20.86 -29.28
C MET A 267 27.11 -19.95 -29.26
N PHE A 268 27.33 -18.72 -28.85
CA PHE A 268 26.30 -17.66 -29.01
C PHE A 268 26.93 -16.34 -29.47
N ILE A 269 26.11 -15.52 -30.10
CA ILE A 269 26.45 -14.14 -30.51
C ILE A 269 25.62 -13.15 -29.71
N TRP A 270 26.29 -12.30 -28.96
CA TRP A 270 25.67 -11.26 -28.17
C TRP A 270 26.32 -9.91 -28.45
N ARG A 271 25.53 -8.90 -28.79
CA ARG A 271 26.02 -7.55 -29.14
C ARG A 271 27.13 -7.55 -30.16
N GLY A 272 27.00 -8.40 -31.20
CA GLY A 272 27.96 -8.55 -32.27
C GLY A 272 29.26 -9.31 -31.94
N LYS A 273 29.42 -9.81 -30.69
CA LYS A 273 30.58 -10.60 -30.27
C LYS A 273 30.23 -12.09 -30.22
N ARG A 274 31.14 -12.90 -30.69
CA ARG A 274 31.03 -14.37 -30.59
C ARG A 274 31.62 -14.87 -29.28
N TYR A 275 30.89 -15.77 -28.64
CA TYR A 275 31.25 -16.44 -27.39
C TYR A 275 31.22 -17.95 -27.64
N ARG A 276 32.37 -18.61 -27.53
CA ARG A 276 32.48 -20.05 -27.61
C ARG A 276 32.28 -20.61 -26.20
N VAL A 277 31.41 -21.59 -26.05
CA VAL A 277 31.03 -22.19 -24.76
C VAL A 277 31.93 -23.43 -24.55
N THR A 278 32.55 -23.51 -23.39
CA THR A 278 33.39 -24.63 -22.95
C THR A 278 32.61 -25.59 -22.06
N GLN A 279 31.73 -25.05 -21.22
CA GLN A 279 30.89 -25.83 -20.31
C GLN A 279 29.51 -25.24 -20.26
N GLY A 280 28.47 -26.07 -20.17
CA GLY A 280 27.08 -25.67 -20.01
C GLY A 280 26.34 -26.66 -19.14
N ASP A 281 25.47 -26.12 -18.29
CA ASP A 281 24.62 -26.87 -17.40
C ASP A 281 23.15 -26.43 -17.59
N GLY A 282 22.22 -27.37 -17.46
CA GLY A 282 20.78 -27.13 -17.68
C GLY A 282 20.14 -28.24 -18.56
N PRO A 283 18.86 -28.07 -18.95
CA PRO A 283 18.03 -26.90 -18.70
C PRO A 283 17.38 -26.88 -17.33
N GLU A 284 17.33 -25.68 -16.71
CA GLU A 284 16.37 -25.40 -15.64
C GLU A 284 15.08 -24.88 -16.28
N ARG A 285 14.00 -25.65 -16.20
CA ARG A 285 12.72 -25.31 -16.83
C ARG A 285 11.84 -24.49 -15.92
N LEU A 286 11.52 -23.28 -16.35
CA LEU A 286 10.59 -22.38 -15.65
C LEU A 286 9.31 -22.19 -16.49
N HIS A 287 8.16 -22.36 -15.83
CA HIS A 287 6.85 -22.15 -16.43
C HIS A 287 6.36 -20.75 -16.16
N GLY A 288 5.66 -20.15 -17.12
CA GLY A 288 4.98 -18.87 -16.94
C GLY A 288 3.92 -18.91 -15.85
N GLU A 289 3.69 -17.78 -15.19
CA GLU A 289 2.68 -17.63 -14.14
C GLU A 289 1.30 -17.38 -14.77
N TRP A 290 0.61 -18.45 -15.17
CA TRP A 290 -0.68 -18.39 -15.88
C TRP A 290 -1.80 -17.72 -15.07
N TRP A 291 -1.66 -17.64 -13.75
CA TRP A 291 -2.64 -17.03 -12.84
C TRP A 291 -2.45 -15.52 -12.64
N LYS A 292 -1.39 -14.94 -13.16
CA LYS A 292 -1.16 -13.50 -13.15
C LYS A 292 -1.56 -12.95 -14.52
N ASP A 293 -2.45 -11.96 -14.50
CA ASP A 293 -2.98 -11.35 -15.70
C ASP A 293 -1.92 -11.03 -16.75
N GLY A 294 -2.15 -11.61 -17.91
CA GLY A 294 -1.75 -11.19 -19.24
C GLY A 294 -0.53 -10.28 -19.34
N GLY A 295 0.60 -10.69 -18.85
CA GLY A 295 1.86 -10.04 -19.21
C GLY A 295 2.07 -10.12 -20.71
N HIS A 296 1.66 -9.10 -21.40
CA HIS A 296 1.74 -8.96 -22.83
C HIS A 296 3.16 -8.74 -23.28
N GLU A 297 4.17 -9.38 -22.91
CA GLU A 297 5.44 -9.17 -23.64
C GLU A 297 6.51 -10.25 -23.49
N ALA A 298 6.26 -11.37 -23.00
CA ALA A 298 7.10 -12.58 -23.09
C ALA A 298 6.51 -13.70 -22.24
N GLY A 299 5.24 -13.76 -22.14
CA GLY A 299 4.58 -14.77 -21.35
C GLY A 299 3.13 -14.91 -21.71
N THR A 300 2.86 -15.61 -22.81
CA THR A 300 1.59 -16.33 -22.83
C THR A 300 1.53 -17.15 -21.54
N PRO A 301 0.35 -17.35 -20.93
CA PRO A 301 0.21 -18.14 -19.71
C PRO A 301 0.88 -19.51 -19.74
N LEU A 302 1.16 -20.03 -20.93
CA LEU A 302 1.81 -21.31 -21.18
C LEU A 302 3.30 -21.20 -21.53
N SER A 303 3.90 -19.99 -21.47
CA SER A 303 5.30 -19.85 -21.88
C SER A 303 6.24 -20.68 -20.99
N VAL A 304 7.19 -21.34 -21.64
CA VAL A 304 8.24 -22.11 -20.99
C VAL A 304 9.59 -21.46 -21.29
N ARG A 305 10.42 -21.33 -20.28
CA ARG A 305 11.82 -20.88 -20.43
C ARG A 305 12.73 -21.97 -19.93
N ASP A 306 13.56 -22.47 -20.81
CA ASP A 306 14.63 -23.42 -20.48
C ASP A 306 15.92 -22.66 -20.29
N TYR A 307 16.36 -22.54 -19.05
CA TYR A 307 17.56 -21.80 -18.67
C TYR A 307 18.79 -22.68 -18.67
N PHE A 308 19.88 -22.12 -19.17
CA PHE A 308 21.19 -22.74 -19.19
C PHE A 308 22.23 -21.80 -18.58
N GLN A 309 23.05 -22.34 -17.70
CA GLN A 309 24.26 -21.68 -17.23
C GLN A 309 25.40 -22.10 -18.11
N VAL A 310 26.09 -21.17 -18.77
CA VAL A 310 27.18 -21.46 -19.69
C VAL A 310 28.45 -20.73 -19.28
N GLU A 311 29.59 -21.41 -19.44
CA GLU A 311 30.92 -20.84 -19.29
C GLU A 311 31.61 -20.74 -20.65
N THR A 312 32.25 -19.61 -20.90
CA THR A 312 32.96 -19.35 -22.17
C THR A 312 34.45 -19.55 -22.05
N GLU A 313 35.13 -19.74 -23.17
CA GLU A 313 36.60 -19.86 -23.24
C GLU A 313 37.37 -18.75 -22.50
N ARG A 314 36.76 -17.60 -22.31
CA ARG A 314 37.32 -16.44 -21.59
C ARG A 314 36.99 -16.42 -20.10
N GLY A 315 36.38 -17.47 -19.57
CA GLY A 315 36.00 -17.59 -18.18
C GLY A 315 34.73 -16.83 -17.80
N GLY A 316 34.10 -16.12 -18.74
CA GLY A 316 32.81 -15.44 -18.45
C GLY A 316 31.67 -16.45 -18.35
N ARG A 317 30.87 -16.35 -17.29
CA ARG A 317 29.71 -17.21 -17.08
C ARG A 317 28.43 -16.41 -17.33
N TYR A 318 27.51 -17.00 -18.12
CA TYR A 318 26.29 -16.33 -18.57
C TYR A 318 25.07 -17.21 -18.33
N TRP A 319 23.93 -16.55 -18.10
CA TRP A 319 22.64 -17.19 -17.95
C TRP A 319 21.81 -16.93 -19.20
N LEU A 320 21.64 -17.98 -19.98
CA LEU A 320 20.91 -17.95 -21.25
C LEU A 320 19.61 -18.71 -21.09
N PHE A 321 18.58 -18.37 -21.85
CA PHE A 321 17.40 -19.21 -21.93
C PHE A 321 16.84 -19.30 -23.34
N ARG A 322 16.20 -20.42 -23.60
CA ARG A 322 15.38 -20.67 -24.76
C ARG A 322 13.92 -20.47 -24.38
N LEU A 323 13.17 -19.68 -25.16
CA LEU A 323 11.74 -19.48 -24.99
C LEU A 323 10.97 -20.53 -25.80
N GLY A 324 10.30 -21.46 -25.13
CA GLY A 324 9.63 -22.63 -25.70
C GLY A 324 10.35 -23.93 -25.36
N ASP A 325 9.56 -24.99 -25.17
CA ASP A 325 10.03 -26.35 -24.85
C ASP A 325 10.35 -27.20 -26.08
N GLY A 326 9.92 -26.76 -27.26
CA GLY A 326 10.05 -27.53 -28.51
C GLY A 326 9.02 -28.62 -28.72
N GLU A 327 8.13 -28.86 -27.74
CA GLU A 327 7.07 -29.85 -27.82
C GLU A 327 5.77 -29.23 -28.28
N SER A 328 5.43 -28.05 -27.77
CA SER A 328 4.22 -27.32 -28.10
C SER A 328 4.51 -25.90 -28.59
N PRO A 329 3.98 -25.48 -29.76
CA PRO A 329 4.12 -24.11 -30.25
C PRO A 329 3.55 -23.05 -29.28
N ALA A 330 2.63 -23.43 -28.41
CA ALA A 330 2.03 -22.53 -27.41
C ALA A 330 3.00 -22.12 -26.31
N THR A 331 4.10 -22.85 -26.10
CA THR A 331 5.08 -22.59 -25.05
C THR A 331 6.12 -21.54 -25.43
N GLY A 332 6.30 -21.28 -26.74
CA GLY A 332 7.16 -20.22 -27.25
C GLY A 332 7.81 -20.50 -28.61
N PRO A 333 8.41 -19.48 -29.21
CA PRO A 333 8.92 -19.51 -30.58
C PRO A 333 10.34 -20.12 -30.72
N MET A 334 10.86 -20.82 -29.74
CA MET A 334 12.21 -21.42 -29.74
C MET A 334 13.35 -20.40 -29.91
N ARG A 335 13.16 -19.16 -29.47
CA ARG A 335 14.15 -18.09 -29.55
C ARG A 335 15.01 -18.07 -28.30
N TRP A 336 16.27 -17.68 -28.48
CA TRP A 336 17.26 -17.62 -27.40
C TRP A 336 17.48 -16.19 -26.91
N PHE A 337 17.73 -16.08 -25.61
CA PHE A 337 17.97 -14.82 -24.93
C PHE A 337 19.09 -14.96 -23.90
N ILE A 338 19.82 -13.89 -23.67
CA ILE A 338 20.68 -13.72 -22.51
C ILE A 338 19.94 -12.95 -21.45
N HIS A 339 19.94 -13.44 -20.22
CA HIS A 339 19.22 -12.82 -19.10
C HIS A 339 20.15 -12.30 -18.02
N GLY A 340 21.36 -12.83 -17.87
CA GLY A 340 22.31 -12.38 -16.86
C GLY A 340 23.71 -12.86 -17.04
N ALA A 341 24.59 -12.37 -16.17
CA ALA A 341 25.95 -12.79 -16.05
C ALA A 341 26.29 -13.10 -14.60
N PHE A 342 26.97 -14.22 -14.37
CA PHE A 342 27.53 -14.58 -13.08
C PHE A 342 28.85 -13.81 -12.85
N ALA A 343 29.21 -13.61 -11.60
CA ALA A 343 30.47 -12.98 -11.23
C ALA A 343 31.64 -13.91 -11.46
#